data_f4d263776979a784607396bb6063cff1
#
_entry.id   f4d263776979a784607396bb6063cff1
#
_cell.length_a   1.000
_cell.length_b   1.000
_cell.length_c   1.000
_cell.angle_alpha   90.00
_cell.angle_beta   90.00
_cell.angle_gamma   90.00
#
_symmetry.space_group_name_H-M   'P 1'
#
loop_
_entity.id
_entity.type
_entity.pdbx_description
1 polymer ?
#
loop_
_entity_poly.entity_id
_entity_poly.type
_entity_poly.pdbx_seq_one_letter_code
_entity_poly.pdbx_strand_id
1 'polypeptide(L)'
;MIRLSAYLLRSLLLILLTAIVSWPLGRLVAPWVGWLVFSAGLALQLGFQLRNFARLDRWSRAPTAHPALEALGAWDGVFARIYRHEKDLRGKIERRVAQIDMLIAAGQALTDGIVLLDRHDAIEFCNTTAELQLGLAVATDRGQPIVNLVRQPEFVAYLKAGDLSRPLILRSDRAQDRILSIHVIPFANQQRLLQIKDVTQTDRLDRMRRDFVANVSHELRTPLTVLAGFLETLQEIEVDRDERQRYLALMAEQSQRMQAIVQDLLTLSSIESAPPPENEQVDMVSLIDKLRRDAEALSAGKHTIVVDTDGRGDLCGSQLELTSALGNLVANAVRYTPAGGTVRVSWKATAQGAVFVVEDTGIGIDAKHLPRLTERFYRVDRGRSRDAGGTGLGLAIVKHALNRHQAQLDITSTPGVGSRFAARFPAARVSGV
;
A
#
# COMPACT_ATOMS: atom_id res chain seq x y z
N MET A 1 -50.26 29.35 -27.86
CA MET A 1 -51.22 29.90 -28.82
C MET A 1 -51.13 31.42 -29.03
N ILE A 2 -50.98 32.25 -27.99
CA ILE A 2 -51.00 33.74 -28.06
C ILE A 2 -49.85 34.35 -28.90
N ARG A 3 -48.74 33.70 -29.07
CA ARG A 3 -47.60 34.24 -29.84
C ARG A 3 -47.61 33.95 -31.33
N LEU A 4 -48.32 32.92 -31.78
CA LEU A 4 -48.48 32.62 -33.19
C LEU A 4 -49.41 33.69 -33.84
N SER A 5 -50.41 34.16 -33.11
CA SER A 5 -51.27 35.25 -33.50
C SER A 5 -50.53 36.59 -33.74
N ALA A 6 -49.50 36.88 -32.94
CA ALA A 6 -48.69 38.09 -33.10
C ALA A 6 -47.85 38.07 -34.39
N TYR A 7 -47.35 36.90 -34.82
CA TYR A 7 -46.59 36.75 -36.06
C TYR A 7 -47.54 36.88 -37.31
N LEU A 8 -48.68 36.21 -37.24
CA LEU A 8 -49.69 36.33 -38.28
C LEU A 8 -50.20 37.76 -38.38
N LEU A 9 -50.44 38.42 -37.23
CA LEU A 9 -50.90 39.80 -37.19
C LEU A 9 -49.89 40.78 -37.82
N ARG A 10 -48.54 40.61 -37.54
CA ARG A 10 -47.52 41.45 -38.17
C ARG A 10 -47.41 41.22 -39.69
N SER A 11 -47.48 39.98 -40.15
CA SER A 11 -47.48 39.68 -41.57
C SER A 11 -48.75 40.26 -42.27
N LEU A 12 -49.94 40.16 -41.65
CA LEU A 12 -51.20 40.76 -42.11
C LEU A 12 -51.10 42.28 -42.10
N LEU A 13 -50.48 42.90 -41.06
CA LEU A 13 -50.30 44.34 -40.98
C LEU A 13 -49.39 44.86 -42.12
N LEU A 14 -48.35 44.14 -42.49
CA LEU A 14 -47.46 44.48 -43.60
C LEU A 14 -48.22 44.36 -44.94
N ILE A 15 -49.08 43.35 -45.15
CA ILE A 15 -49.95 43.21 -46.34
C ILE A 15 -50.94 44.35 -46.38
N LEU A 16 -51.54 44.67 -45.25
CA LEU A 16 -52.48 45.80 -45.14
C LEU A 16 -51.84 47.15 -45.47
N LEU A 17 -50.58 47.34 -44.94
CA LEU A 17 -49.80 48.56 -45.20
C LEU A 17 -49.46 48.69 -46.70
N THR A 18 -49.08 47.60 -47.38
CA THR A 18 -48.83 47.61 -48.83
C THR A 18 -50.11 47.91 -49.60
N ALA A 19 -51.27 47.39 -49.15
CA ALA A 19 -52.58 47.69 -49.76
C ALA A 19 -52.96 49.16 -49.54
N ILE A 20 -52.79 49.73 -48.35
CA ILE A 20 -53.04 51.13 -48.01
C ILE A 20 -52.15 52.07 -48.84
N VAL A 21 -50.90 51.73 -49.13
CA VAL A 21 -50.05 52.56 -49.99
C VAL A 21 -50.34 52.40 -51.46
N SER A 22 -50.69 51.23 -51.95
CA SER A 22 -50.93 50.94 -53.33
C SER A 22 -52.27 51.51 -53.84
N TRP A 23 -53.29 51.58 -52.97
CA TRP A 23 -54.60 52.04 -53.35
C TRP A 23 -54.69 53.53 -53.78
N PRO A 24 -54.16 54.49 -52.99
CA PRO A 24 -54.14 55.90 -53.41
C PRO A 24 -53.22 56.15 -54.63
N LEU A 25 -52.04 55.39 -54.74
CA LEU A 25 -51.25 55.54 -55.94
C LEU A 25 -51.97 55.07 -57.23
N GLY A 26 -52.78 54.05 -57.16
CA GLY A 26 -53.61 53.57 -58.27
C GLY A 26 -54.69 54.53 -58.67
N ARG A 27 -55.18 55.36 -57.72
CA ARG A 27 -56.14 56.39 -58.01
C ARG A 27 -55.54 57.72 -58.50
N LEU A 28 -54.36 58.07 -58.02
CA LEU A 28 -53.67 59.33 -58.34
C LEU A 28 -52.89 59.29 -59.64
N VAL A 29 -52.29 58.13 -60.01
CA VAL A 29 -51.41 57.99 -61.17
C VAL A 29 -52.07 57.18 -62.27
N ALA A 30 -52.33 55.89 -62.03
CA ALA A 30 -53.08 54.99 -62.93
C ALA A 30 -53.37 53.65 -62.19
N PRO A 31 -54.46 52.95 -62.44
CA PRO A 31 -54.82 51.69 -61.76
C PRO A 31 -53.75 50.60 -61.82
N TRP A 32 -53.07 50.47 -62.93
CA TRP A 32 -52.02 49.48 -63.12
C TRP A 32 -50.81 49.74 -62.24
N VAL A 33 -50.50 50.99 -61.87
CA VAL A 33 -49.41 51.37 -60.99
C VAL A 33 -49.70 50.88 -59.55
N GLY A 34 -50.97 51.00 -59.12
CA GLY A 34 -51.37 50.47 -57.79
C GLY A 34 -51.21 48.97 -57.70
N TRP A 35 -51.60 48.22 -58.68
CA TRP A 35 -51.45 46.80 -58.77
C TRP A 35 -49.96 46.35 -58.79
N LEU A 36 -49.13 47.13 -59.52
CA LEU A 36 -47.67 46.85 -59.61
C LEU A 36 -46.98 47.02 -58.24
N VAL A 37 -47.30 48.13 -57.52
CA VAL A 37 -46.73 48.36 -56.18
C VAL A 37 -47.22 47.31 -55.19
N PHE A 38 -48.48 46.91 -55.22
CA PHE A 38 -49.03 45.86 -54.38
C PHE A 38 -48.35 44.51 -54.62
N SER A 39 -48.24 44.10 -55.88
CA SER A 39 -47.61 42.87 -56.31
C SER A 39 -46.11 42.85 -55.95
N ALA A 40 -45.42 43.96 -56.14
CA ALA A 40 -44.01 44.10 -55.76
C ALA A 40 -43.81 43.98 -54.22
N GLY A 41 -44.70 44.61 -53.43
CA GLY A 41 -44.67 44.48 -51.97
C GLY A 41 -44.90 43.06 -51.49
N LEU A 42 -45.90 42.37 -52.13
CA LEU A 42 -46.18 40.97 -51.80
C LEU A 42 -45.04 40.02 -52.21
N ALA A 43 -44.42 40.23 -53.36
CA ALA A 43 -43.25 39.47 -53.81
C ALA A 43 -42.09 39.69 -52.91
N LEU A 44 -41.81 40.89 -52.42
CA LEU A 44 -40.75 41.22 -51.51
C LEU A 44 -40.93 40.52 -50.13
N GLN A 45 -42.18 40.55 -49.66
CA GLN A 45 -42.53 39.85 -48.41
C GLN A 45 -42.41 38.32 -48.53
N LEU A 46 -42.87 37.74 -49.65
CA LEU A 46 -42.69 36.30 -49.91
C LEU A 46 -41.19 35.91 -50.01
N GLY A 47 -40.43 36.71 -50.75
CA GLY A 47 -39.00 36.51 -50.88
C GLY A 47 -38.28 36.55 -49.51
N PHE A 48 -38.71 37.48 -48.63
CA PHE A 48 -38.18 37.53 -47.24
C PHE A 48 -38.53 36.26 -46.45
N GLN A 49 -39.74 35.75 -46.53
CA GLN A 49 -40.17 34.53 -45.86
C GLN A 49 -39.40 33.30 -46.38
N LEU A 50 -39.30 33.15 -47.70
CA LEU A 50 -38.58 32.05 -48.33
C LEU A 50 -37.10 32.08 -48.00
N ARG A 51 -36.47 33.24 -47.94
CA ARG A 51 -35.05 33.39 -47.52
C ARG A 51 -34.85 32.93 -46.09
N ASN A 52 -35.71 33.30 -45.14
CA ASN A 52 -35.59 32.86 -43.75
C ASN A 52 -35.90 31.38 -43.60
N PHE A 53 -36.84 30.82 -44.35
CA PHE A 53 -37.09 29.39 -44.38
C PHE A 53 -35.87 28.61 -44.92
N ALA A 54 -35.27 29.06 -46.02
CA ALA A 54 -34.08 28.45 -46.58
C ALA A 54 -32.86 28.54 -45.63
N ARG A 55 -32.77 29.59 -44.80
CA ARG A 55 -31.78 29.71 -43.75
C ARG A 55 -32.01 28.67 -42.64
N LEU A 56 -33.25 28.48 -42.22
CA LEU A 56 -33.62 27.47 -41.24
C LEU A 56 -33.37 26.07 -41.77
N ASP A 57 -33.72 25.76 -43.01
CA ASP A 57 -33.46 24.47 -43.66
C ASP A 57 -31.96 24.16 -43.72
N ARG A 58 -31.15 25.12 -44.17
CA ARG A 58 -29.67 24.94 -44.17
C ARG A 58 -29.10 24.73 -42.78
N TRP A 59 -29.56 25.50 -41.81
CA TRP A 59 -29.11 25.35 -40.43
C TRP A 59 -29.53 24.00 -39.84
N SER A 60 -30.76 23.52 -40.11
CA SER A 60 -31.26 22.24 -39.60
C SER A 60 -30.46 21.03 -40.09
N ARG A 61 -29.89 21.12 -41.31
CA ARG A 61 -29.04 20.06 -41.91
C ARG A 61 -27.65 19.98 -41.28
N ALA A 62 -27.09 21.09 -40.79
CA ALA A 62 -25.76 21.16 -40.17
C ALA A 62 -25.72 22.25 -39.09
N PRO A 63 -26.31 22.02 -37.93
CA PRO A 63 -26.44 23.06 -36.88
C PRO A 63 -25.08 23.51 -36.33
N THR A 64 -24.08 22.64 -36.38
CA THR A 64 -22.72 22.91 -35.85
C THR A 64 -21.83 23.73 -36.82
N ALA A 65 -22.15 23.70 -38.10
CA ALA A 65 -21.33 24.34 -39.15
C ALA A 65 -21.73 25.80 -39.44
N HIS A 66 -22.87 26.25 -38.93
CA HIS A 66 -23.40 27.58 -39.25
C HIS A 66 -23.49 28.46 -37.99
N PRO A 67 -23.16 29.76 -38.11
CA PRO A 67 -23.31 30.72 -37.02
C PRO A 67 -24.79 30.87 -36.61
N ALA A 68 -25.00 31.46 -35.42
CA ALA A 68 -26.32 31.71 -34.89
C ALA A 68 -27.22 32.37 -35.93
N LEU A 69 -28.45 31.85 -36.05
CA LEU A 69 -29.44 32.37 -36.97
C LEU A 69 -29.86 33.79 -36.55
N GLU A 70 -29.41 34.79 -37.30
CA GLU A 70 -29.86 36.17 -37.14
C GLU A 70 -30.98 36.46 -38.15
N ALA A 71 -32.09 36.99 -37.70
CA ALA A 71 -33.17 37.43 -38.55
C ALA A 71 -33.77 38.74 -38.04
N LEU A 72 -34.39 39.45 -38.92
CA LEU A 72 -35.15 40.64 -38.62
C LEU A 72 -36.66 40.31 -38.49
N GLY A 73 -37.34 40.97 -37.58
CA GLY A 73 -38.80 40.88 -37.48
C GLY A 73 -39.33 39.62 -36.80
N ALA A 74 -40.32 38.97 -37.42
CA ALA A 74 -41.03 37.84 -36.84
C ALA A 74 -40.18 36.59 -36.63
N TRP A 75 -39.18 36.35 -37.49
CA TRP A 75 -38.29 35.21 -37.43
C TRP A 75 -37.26 35.27 -36.29
N ASP A 76 -36.91 36.46 -35.80
CA ASP A 76 -35.93 36.66 -34.72
C ASP A 76 -36.32 35.87 -33.46
N GLY A 77 -37.59 35.98 -33.04
CA GLY A 77 -38.08 35.26 -31.87
C GLY A 77 -38.13 33.73 -32.04
N VAL A 78 -38.25 33.21 -33.27
CA VAL A 78 -38.21 31.77 -33.55
C VAL A 78 -36.76 31.30 -33.46
N PHE A 79 -35.86 31.99 -34.13
CA PHE A 79 -34.44 31.63 -34.16
C PHE A 79 -33.79 31.75 -32.77
N ALA A 80 -34.12 32.80 -32.00
CA ALA A 80 -33.66 32.94 -30.62
C ALA A 80 -34.14 31.82 -29.68
N ARG A 81 -35.35 31.24 -29.92
CA ARG A 81 -35.79 30.07 -29.13
C ARG A 81 -35.05 28.80 -29.52
N ILE A 82 -34.86 28.55 -30.81
CA ILE A 82 -34.14 27.39 -31.33
C ILE A 82 -32.72 27.44 -30.80
N TYR A 83 -32.03 28.56 -30.92
CA TYR A 83 -30.67 28.75 -30.42
C TYR A 83 -30.55 28.52 -28.90
N ARG A 84 -31.48 29.07 -28.09
CA ARG A 84 -31.50 28.85 -26.65
C ARG A 84 -31.69 27.37 -26.32
N HIS A 85 -32.59 26.69 -27.03
CA HIS A 85 -32.83 25.26 -26.79
C HIS A 85 -31.60 24.40 -27.14
N GLU A 86 -30.99 24.70 -28.29
CA GLU A 86 -29.75 24.00 -28.69
C GLU A 86 -28.61 24.23 -27.67
N LYS A 87 -28.42 25.50 -27.25
CA LYS A 87 -27.39 25.82 -26.23
C LYS A 87 -27.64 25.09 -24.89
N ASP A 88 -28.92 25.01 -24.47
CA ASP A 88 -29.29 24.28 -23.26
C ASP A 88 -29.02 22.77 -23.39
N LEU A 89 -29.38 22.17 -24.52
CA LEU A 89 -29.12 20.77 -24.82
C LEU A 89 -27.59 20.47 -24.85
N ARG A 90 -26.80 21.30 -25.54
CA ARG A 90 -25.33 21.16 -25.56
C ARG A 90 -24.74 21.26 -24.15
N GLY A 91 -25.15 22.25 -23.37
CA GLY A 91 -24.71 22.41 -22.00
C GLY A 91 -25.08 21.22 -21.09
N LYS A 92 -26.23 20.57 -21.34
CA LYS A 92 -26.64 19.34 -20.65
C LYS A 92 -25.76 18.17 -21.06
N ILE A 93 -25.46 18.00 -22.34
CA ILE A 93 -24.58 16.94 -22.85
C ILE A 93 -23.16 17.12 -22.30
N GLU A 94 -22.60 18.32 -22.41
CA GLU A 94 -21.26 18.62 -21.88
C GLU A 94 -21.14 18.33 -20.39
N ARG A 95 -22.14 18.72 -19.58
CA ARG A 95 -22.17 18.39 -18.14
C ARG A 95 -22.24 16.88 -17.91
N ARG A 96 -23.02 16.15 -18.72
CA ARG A 96 -23.10 14.68 -18.60
C ARG A 96 -21.77 14.00 -18.94
N VAL A 97 -21.12 14.45 -20.03
CA VAL A 97 -19.80 13.95 -20.42
C VAL A 97 -18.78 14.23 -19.32
N ALA A 98 -18.71 15.47 -18.83
CA ALA A 98 -17.81 15.83 -17.74
C ALA A 98 -18.05 15.01 -16.44
N GLN A 99 -19.31 14.69 -16.12
CA GLN A 99 -19.63 13.81 -14.99
C GLN A 99 -19.13 12.37 -15.21
N ILE A 100 -19.28 11.83 -16.41
CA ILE A 100 -18.79 10.48 -16.76
C ILE A 100 -17.26 10.46 -16.70
N ASP A 101 -16.59 11.45 -17.28
CA ASP A 101 -15.13 11.56 -17.26
C ASP A 101 -14.59 11.67 -15.83
N MET A 102 -15.28 12.42 -14.96
CA MET A 102 -14.93 12.51 -13.54
C MET A 102 -15.06 11.14 -12.84
N LEU A 103 -16.11 10.37 -13.10
CA LEU A 103 -16.31 9.04 -12.52
C LEU A 103 -15.25 8.05 -12.99
N ILE A 104 -14.89 8.09 -14.27
CA ILE A 104 -13.81 7.26 -14.83
C ILE A 104 -12.47 7.65 -14.18
N ALA A 105 -12.17 8.94 -14.09
CA ALA A 105 -10.94 9.42 -13.45
C ALA A 105 -10.87 9.02 -11.96
N ALA A 106 -11.99 9.08 -11.24
CA ALA A 106 -12.06 8.61 -9.85
C ALA A 106 -11.80 7.09 -9.76
N GLY A 107 -12.37 6.29 -10.67
CA GLY A 107 -12.10 4.85 -10.76
C GLY A 107 -10.63 4.53 -11.05
N GLN A 108 -9.97 5.32 -11.90
CA GLN A 108 -8.55 5.18 -12.21
C GLN A 108 -7.64 5.57 -11.04
N ALA A 109 -8.05 6.49 -10.18
CA ALA A 109 -7.28 6.93 -9.02
C ALA A 109 -7.34 5.97 -7.81
N LEU A 110 -8.18 4.93 -7.86
CA LEU A 110 -8.29 3.97 -6.77
C LEU A 110 -7.01 3.12 -6.64
N THR A 111 -6.60 2.90 -5.41
CA THR A 111 -5.46 2.04 -5.06
C THR A 111 -5.76 0.55 -5.21
N ASP A 112 -7.04 0.18 -5.13
CA ASP A 112 -7.50 -1.17 -5.43
C ASP A 112 -7.72 -1.34 -6.93
N GLY A 113 -7.41 -2.52 -7.45
CA GLY A 113 -7.74 -2.90 -8.82
C GLY A 113 -9.25 -3.10 -8.97
N ILE A 114 -9.83 -2.48 -10.00
CA ILE A 114 -11.26 -2.63 -10.33
C ILE A 114 -11.37 -3.15 -11.75
N VAL A 115 -12.12 -4.25 -11.91
CA VAL A 115 -12.50 -4.79 -13.22
C VAL A 115 -14.02 -4.94 -13.25
N LEU A 116 -14.66 -4.38 -14.26
CA LEU A 116 -16.09 -4.57 -14.52
C LEU A 116 -16.23 -5.61 -15.63
N LEU A 117 -17.00 -6.65 -15.35
CA LEU A 117 -17.30 -7.74 -16.28
C LEU A 117 -18.76 -7.67 -16.72
N ASP A 118 -19.00 -8.00 -17.96
CA ASP A 118 -20.35 -8.21 -18.50
C ASP A 118 -20.96 -9.54 -18.03
N ARG A 119 -22.18 -9.84 -18.49
CA ARG A 119 -22.88 -11.10 -18.20
C ARG A 119 -22.16 -12.38 -18.70
N HIS A 120 -21.17 -12.26 -19.58
CA HIS A 120 -20.38 -13.36 -20.14
C HIS A 120 -18.96 -13.38 -19.55
N ASP A 121 -18.71 -12.65 -18.46
CA ASP A 121 -17.41 -12.50 -17.82
C ASP A 121 -16.36 -11.85 -18.74
N ALA A 122 -16.77 -11.07 -19.75
CA ALA A 122 -15.89 -10.30 -20.60
C ALA A 122 -15.61 -8.93 -19.97
N ILE A 123 -14.38 -8.42 -20.15
CA ILE A 123 -13.91 -7.16 -19.55
C ILE A 123 -14.59 -5.97 -20.25
N GLU A 124 -15.41 -5.22 -19.53
CA GLU A 124 -15.97 -3.93 -19.99
C GLU A 124 -15.09 -2.75 -19.60
N PHE A 125 -14.58 -2.77 -18.37
CA PHE A 125 -13.73 -1.72 -17.81
C PHE A 125 -12.68 -2.32 -16.90
N CYS A 126 -11.52 -1.70 -16.85
CA CYS A 126 -10.43 -2.03 -15.94
C CYS A 126 -9.70 -0.73 -15.61
N ASN A 127 -9.33 -0.52 -14.34
CA ASN A 127 -8.48 0.59 -13.96
C ASN A 127 -6.99 0.21 -14.06
N THR A 128 -6.12 1.22 -14.07
CA THR A 128 -4.66 1.05 -14.19
C THR A 128 -4.09 0.14 -13.12
N THR A 129 -4.62 0.19 -11.90
CA THR A 129 -4.18 -0.67 -10.79
C THR A 129 -4.45 -2.15 -11.09
N ALA A 130 -5.63 -2.48 -11.62
CA ALA A 130 -5.95 -3.86 -12.00
C ALA A 130 -5.11 -4.34 -13.19
N GLU A 131 -4.80 -3.46 -14.16
CA GLU A 131 -3.87 -3.79 -15.25
C GLU A 131 -2.52 -4.22 -14.70
N LEU A 132 -1.96 -3.45 -13.76
CA LEU A 132 -0.66 -3.76 -13.14
C LEU A 132 -0.71 -5.02 -12.25
N GLN A 133 -1.81 -5.24 -11.53
CA GLN A 133 -1.94 -6.37 -10.60
C GLN A 133 -2.19 -7.70 -11.31
N LEU A 134 -3.01 -7.71 -12.35
CA LEU A 134 -3.38 -8.92 -13.10
C LEU A 134 -2.56 -9.10 -14.38
N GLY A 135 -1.79 -8.10 -14.79
CA GLY A 135 -1.03 -8.10 -16.04
C GLY A 135 -1.94 -8.02 -17.26
N LEU A 136 -3.01 -7.22 -17.18
CA LEU A 136 -3.96 -6.95 -18.25
C LEU A 136 -3.52 -5.74 -19.07
N ALA A 137 -4.00 -5.64 -20.30
CA ALA A 137 -3.85 -4.47 -21.15
C ALA A 137 -5.23 -4.10 -21.73
N VAL A 138 -5.90 -3.11 -21.14
CA VAL A 138 -7.28 -2.73 -21.50
C VAL A 138 -7.45 -2.47 -22.99
N ALA A 139 -6.43 -1.90 -23.64
CA ALA A 139 -6.47 -1.59 -25.08
C ALA A 139 -6.70 -2.83 -25.97
N THR A 140 -6.22 -4.01 -25.55
CA THR A 140 -6.30 -5.27 -26.31
C THR A 140 -7.25 -6.29 -25.70
N ASP A 141 -7.47 -6.21 -24.38
CA ASP A 141 -8.15 -7.25 -23.62
C ASP A 141 -9.62 -6.93 -23.37
N ARG A 142 -10.05 -5.72 -23.69
CA ARG A 142 -11.47 -5.30 -23.58
C ARG A 142 -12.36 -6.18 -24.47
N GLY A 143 -13.43 -6.68 -23.90
CA GLY A 143 -14.37 -7.61 -24.58
C GLY A 143 -13.92 -9.07 -24.58
N GLN A 144 -12.74 -9.40 -24.01
CA GLN A 144 -12.32 -10.78 -23.85
C GLN A 144 -12.78 -11.33 -22.50
N PRO A 145 -13.17 -12.62 -22.42
CA PRO A 145 -13.44 -13.27 -21.13
C PRO A 145 -12.21 -13.27 -20.22
N ILE A 146 -12.37 -12.79 -18.99
CA ILE A 146 -11.26 -12.63 -18.04
C ILE A 146 -10.55 -13.96 -17.75
N VAL A 147 -11.24 -15.08 -17.80
CA VAL A 147 -10.68 -16.41 -17.59
C VAL A 147 -9.63 -16.83 -18.63
N ASN A 148 -9.64 -16.21 -19.81
CA ASN A 148 -8.62 -16.44 -20.85
C ASN A 148 -7.31 -15.75 -20.53
N LEU A 149 -7.35 -14.70 -19.71
CA LEU A 149 -6.23 -13.85 -19.34
C LEU A 149 -5.67 -14.24 -17.96
N VAL A 150 -6.55 -14.41 -16.99
CA VAL A 150 -6.22 -14.92 -15.64
C VAL A 150 -6.56 -16.41 -15.61
N ARG A 151 -5.57 -17.25 -15.96
CA ARG A 151 -5.75 -18.70 -16.22
C ARG A 151 -5.57 -19.58 -14.98
N GLN A 152 -5.35 -18.99 -13.81
CA GLN A 152 -5.13 -19.75 -12.58
C GLN A 152 -6.38 -20.57 -12.25
N PRO A 153 -6.23 -21.89 -12.00
CA PRO A 153 -7.37 -22.81 -11.79
C PRO A 153 -8.28 -22.37 -10.64
N GLU A 154 -7.68 -21.82 -9.58
CA GLU A 154 -8.38 -21.33 -8.39
C GLU A 154 -9.30 -20.16 -8.74
N PHE A 155 -8.85 -19.24 -9.60
CA PHE A 155 -9.64 -18.09 -10.05
C PHE A 155 -10.80 -18.53 -10.93
N VAL A 156 -10.54 -19.44 -11.86
CA VAL A 156 -11.58 -19.99 -12.75
C VAL A 156 -12.63 -20.78 -11.94
N ALA A 157 -12.20 -21.58 -10.96
CA ALA A 157 -13.10 -22.29 -10.07
C ALA A 157 -13.94 -21.33 -9.22
N TYR A 158 -13.34 -20.27 -8.68
CA TYR A 158 -14.01 -19.26 -7.87
C TYR A 158 -15.12 -18.55 -8.65
N LEU A 159 -14.87 -18.13 -9.91
CA LEU A 159 -15.90 -17.49 -10.75
C LEU A 159 -17.07 -18.44 -11.07
N LYS A 160 -16.82 -19.75 -11.16
CA LYS A 160 -17.83 -20.78 -11.47
C LYS A 160 -18.59 -21.28 -10.24
N ALA A 161 -18.01 -21.18 -9.04
CA ALA A 161 -18.56 -21.80 -7.82
C ALA A 161 -19.86 -21.17 -7.33
N GLY A 162 -20.22 -19.97 -7.77
CA GLY A 162 -21.44 -19.26 -7.36
C GLY A 162 -21.47 -18.74 -5.92
N ASP A 163 -20.62 -19.25 -5.04
CA ASP A 163 -20.42 -18.70 -3.69
C ASP A 163 -19.30 -17.65 -3.73
N LEU A 164 -19.70 -16.40 -3.83
CA LEU A 164 -18.82 -15.23 -3.88
C LEU A 164 -18.72 -14.50 -2.52
N SER A 165 -19.18 -15.13 -1.45
CA SER A 165 -19.24 -14.53 -0.10
C SER A 165 -17.85 -14.27 0.50
N ARG A 166 -16.84 -15.04 0.09
CA ARG A 166 -15.46 -14.92 0.57
C ARG A 166 -14.52 -14.52 -0.55
N PRO A 167 -13.58 -13.59 -0.32
CA PRO A 167 -12.59 -13.24 -1.32
C PRO A 167 -11.65 -14.42 -1.60
N LEU A 168 -11.24 -14.56 -2.85
CA LEU A 168 -10.18 -15.48 -3.26
C LEU A 168 -8.82 -14.85 -2.97
N ILE A 169 -7.95 -15.59 -2.29
CA ILE A 169 -6.54 -15.20 -2.12
C ILE A 169 -5.72 -15.89 -3.21
N LEU A 170 -5.09 -15.09 -4.06
CA LEU A 170 -4.36 -15.55 -5.23
C LEU A 170 -2.92 -15.07 -5.18
N ARG A 171 -1.95 -15.96 -5.45
CA ARG A 171 -0.57 -15.55 -5.68
C ARG A 171 -0.40 -15.19 -7.14
N SER A 172 0.10 -13.99 -7.41
CA SER A 172 0.33 -13.53 -8.78
C SER A 172 1.65 -14.12 -9.32
N ASP A 173 1.56 -14.98 -10.31
CA ASP A 173 2.74 -15.53 -11.01
C ASP A 173 3.44 -14.48 -11.89
N ARG A 174 2.74 -13.41 -12.27
CA ARG A 174 3.21 -12.36 -13.18
C ARG A 174 3.76 -11.13 -12.48
N ALA A 175 3.34 -10.84 -11.26
CA ALA A 175 3.70 -9.63 -10.51
C ALA A 175 4.49 -9.99 -9.25
N GLN A 176 5.79 -10.23 -9.37
CA GLN A 176 6.79 -10.26 -8.29
C GLN A 176 6.27 -10.78 -6.93
N ASP A 177 5.77 -12.02 -6.87
CA ASP A 177 5.35 -12.70 -5.62
C ASP A 177 4.30 -11.91 -4.79
N ARG A 178 3.40 -11.17 -5.49
CA ARG A 178 2.30 -10.45 -4.84
C ARG A 178 1.17 -11.41 -4.47
N ILE A 179 0.54 -11.14 -3.34
CA ILE A 179 -0.65 -11.84 -2.89
C ILE A 179 -1.84 -10.90 -3.07
N LEU A 180 -2.77 -11.32 -3.93
CA LEU A 180 -3.95 -10.56 -4.28
C LEU A 180 -5.18 -11.17 -3.60
N SER A 181 -6.01 -10.33 -3.01
CA SER A 181 -7.35 -10.67 -2.56
C SER A 181 -8.34 -10.22 -3.62
N ILE A 182 -9.03 -11.16 -4.26
CA ILE A 182 -10.01 -10.90 -5.32
C ILE A 182 -11.40 -11.14 -4.76
N HIS A 183 -12.23 -10.11 -4.75
CA HIS A 183 -13.62 -10.18 -4.35
C HIS A 183 -14.51 -9.87 -5.55
N VAL A 184 -15.43 -10.78 -5.86
CA VAL A 184 -16.40 -10.63 -6.93
C VAL A 184 -17.72 -10.17 -6.34
N ILE A 185 -18.19 -9.02 -6.74
CA ILE A 185 -19.41 -8.37 -6.24
C ILE A 185 -20.42 -8.35 -7.39
N PRO A 186 -21.64 -8.91 -7.21
CA PRO A 186 -22.70 -8.75 -8.17
C PRO A 186 -23.01 -7.26 -8.39
N PHE A 187 -23.10 -6.85 -9.63
CA PHE A 187 -23.37 -5.47 -10.03
C PHE A 187 -24.61 -5.40 -10.94
N ALA A 188 -25.08 -4.21 -11.28
CA ALA A 188 -26.30 -4.01 -12.04
C ALA A 188 -26.38 -4.89 -13.32
N ASN A 189 -27.60 -5.32 -13.72
CA ASN A 189 -27.88 -6.03 -14.98
C ASN A 189 -27.05 -7.33 -15.21
N GLN A 190 -26.84 -8.14 -14.15
CA GLN A 190 -26.03 -9.37 -14.21
C GLN A 190 -24.53 -9.15 -14.51
N GLN A 191 -24.06 -7.94 -14.37
CA GLN A 191 -22.64 -7.62 -14.41
C GLN A 191 -21.95 -8.03 -13.09
N ARG A 192 -20.63 -8.16 -13.12
CA ARG A 192 -19.81 -8.48 -11.96
C ARG A 192 -18.71 -7.44 -11.81
N LEU A 193 -18.53 -6.94 -10.59
CA LEU A 193 -17.42 -6.07 -10.24
C LEU A 193 -16.36 -6.92 -9.53
N LEU A 194 -15.15 -6.95 -10.04
CA LEU A 194 -14.00 -7.53 -9.36
C LEU A 194 -13.25 -6.42 -8.65
N GLN A 195 -13.13 -6.53 -7.34
CA GLN A 195 -12.23 -5.74 -6.53
C GLN A 195 -10.98 -6.56 -6.25
N ILE A 196 -9.81 -6.03 -6.59
CA ILE A 196 -8.51 -6.68 -6.42
C ILE A 196 -7.69 -5.83 -5.47
N LYS A 197 -7.32 -6.40 -4.34
CA LYS A 197 -6.53 -5.74 -3.31
C LYS A 197 -5.19 -6.44 -3.14
N ASP A 198 -4.09 -5.69 -3.17
CA ASP A 198 -2.79 -6.22 -2.79
C ASP A 198 -2.73 -6.38 -1.26
N VAL A 199 -2.69 -7.63 -0.81
CA VAL A 199 -2.63 -8.00 0.61
C VAL A 199 -1.27 -8.58 1.00
N THR A 200 -0.25 -8.41 0.17
CA THR A 200 1.08 -8.98 0.36
C THR A 200 1.67 -8.63 1.73
N GLN A 201 1.59 -7.36 2.11
CA GLN A 201 2.09 -6.89 3.41
C GLN A 201 1.29 -7.48 4.58
N THR A 202 -0.04 -7.47 4.46
CA THR A 202 -0.94 -8.01 5.50
C THR A 202 -0.71 -9.52 5.68
N ASP A 203 -0.65 -10.27 4.58
CA ASP A 203 -0.39 -11.72 4.63
C ASP A 203 1.00 -12.04 5.22
N ARG A 204 2.03 -11.25 4.88
CA ARG A 204 3.37 -11.39 5.48
C ARG A 204 3.34 -11.16 7.00
N LEU A 205 2.63 -10.12 7.45
CA LEU A 205 2.47 -9.84 8.88
C LEU A 205 1.70 -10.96 9.60
N ASP A 206 0.61 -11.45 9.00
CA ASP A 206 -0.19 -12.53 9.56
C ASP A 206 0.58 -13.86 9.62
N ARG A 207 1.41 -14.15 8.61
CA ARG A 207 2.31 -15.32 8.65
C ARG A 207 3.36 -15.16 9.74
N MET A 208 4.04 -14.02 9.79
CA MET A 208 5.03 -13.76 10.83
C MET A 208 4.43 -13.92 12.23
N ARG A 209 3.19 -13.45 12.44
CA ARG A 209 2.48 -13.59 13.70
C ARG A 209 2.15 -15.06 14.03
N ARG A 210 1.65 -15.81 13.05
CA ARG A 210 1.35 -17.26 13.24
C ARG A 210 2.63 -18.06 13.53
N ASP A 211 3.69 -17.82 12.76
CA ASP A 211 4.98 -18.48 12.96
C ASP A 211 5.59 -18.13 14.32
N PHE A 212 5.44 -16.88 14.76
CA PHE A 212 5.86 -16.46 16.09
C PHE A 212 5.16 -17.25 17.21
N VAL A 213 3.82 -17.32 17.17
CA VAL A 213 3.03 -18.06 18.18
C VAL A 213 3.38 -19.55 18.17
N ALA A 214 3.53 -20.14 16.99
CA ALA A 214 3.92 -21.54 16.85
C ALA A 214 5.32 -21.80 17.44
N ASN A 215 6.31 -20.94 17.11
CA ASN A 215 7.67 -21.07 17.60
C ASN A 215 7.77 -20.88 19.13
N VAL A 216 7.06 -19.88 19.69
CA VAL A 216 6.96 -19.70 21.16
C VAL A 216 6.44 -20.98 21.81
N SER A 217 5.35 -21.54 21.29
CA SER A 217 4.74 -22.75 21.82
C SER A 217 5.71 -23.94 21.76
N HIS A 218 6.48 -24.09 20.70
CA HIS A 218 7.47 -25.14 20.56
C HIS A 218 8.66 -24.96 21.51
N GLU A 219 9.21 -23.74 21.60
CA GLU A 219 10.39 -23.46 22.45
C GLU A 219 10.06 -23.54 23.96
N LEU A 220 8.81 -23.33 24.37
CA LEU A 220 8.35 -23.54 25.75
C LEU A 220 7.97 -25.00 26.03
N ARG A 221 7.39 -25.72 25.08
CA ARG A 221 6.95 -27.11 25.26
C ARG A 221 8.14 -28.05 25.53
N THR A 222 9.23 -27.88 24.81
CA THR A 222 10.42 -28.76 24.94
C THR A 222 10.99 -28.77 26.37
N PRO A 223 11.37 -27.64 26.99
CA PRO A 223 11.85 -27.63 28.36
C PRO A 223 10.81 -28.11 29.38
N LEU A 224 9.53 -27.81 29.14
CA LEU A 224 8.43 -28.27 30.00
C LEU A 224 8.31 -29.79 29.99
N THR A 225 8.41 -30.42 28.80
CA THR A 225 8.38 -31.88 28.69
C THR A 225 9.57 -32.53 29.41
N VAL A 226 10.78 -31.91 29.32
CA VAL A 226 11.98 -32.40 30.02
C VAL A 226 11.78 -32.27 31.53
N LEU A 227 11.26 -31.16 32.03
CA LEU A 227 10.93 -30.97 33.45
C LEU A 227 9.92 -32.01 33.96
N ALA A 228 8.85 -32.24 33.20
CA ALA A 228 7.82 -33.23 33.55
C ALA A 228 8.41 -34.65 33.64
N GLY A 229 9.26 -35.03 32.67
CA GLY A 229 9.89 -36.35 32.65
C GLY A 229 10.85 -36.58 33.83
N PHE A 230 11.65 -35.57 34.20
CA PHE A 230 12.52 -35.69 35.37
C PHE A 230 11.71 -35.71 36.69
N LEU A 231 10.62 -34.97 36.78
CA LEU A 231 9.72 -35.02 37.93
C LEU A 231 9.08 -36.42 38.09
N GLU A 232 8.57 -36.98 37.00
CA GLU A 232 8.00 -38.33 36.96
C GLU A 232 9.05 -39.38 37.39
N THR A 233 10.26 -39.29 36.83
CA THR A 233 11.37 -40.19 37.22
C THR A 233 11.69 -40.10 38.71
N LEU A 234 11.73 -38.87 39.27
CA LEU A 234 12.03 -38.68 40.69
C LEU A 234 10.89 -39.13 41.63
N GLN A 235 9.65 -39.21 41.09
CA GLN A 235 8.46 -39.70 41.84
C GLN A 235 8.34 -41.24 41.80
N GLU A 236 8.66 -41.87 40.66
CA GLU A 236 8.42 -43.29 40.44
C GLU A 236 9.61 -44.19 40.71
N ILE A 237 10.84 -43.65 40.65
CA ILE A 237 12.06 -44.41 40.77
C ILE A 237 12.88 -43.92 41.96
N GLU A 238 13.35 -44.84 42.82
CA GLU A 238 14.37 -44.52 43.79
C GLU A 238 15.71 -44.31 43.11
N VAL A 239 16.13 -43.03 43.08
CA VAL A 239 17.42 -42.60 42.50
C VAL A 239 18.42 -42.33 43.64
N ASP A 240 19.68 -42.59 43.38
CA ASP A 240 20.71 -42.25 44.34
C ASP A 240 20.86 -40.71 44.51
N ARG A 241 21.66 -40.31 45.51
CA ARG A 241 21.84 -38.91 45.86
C ARG A 241 22.47 -38.09 44.73
N ASP A 242 23.41 -38.69 44.00
CA ASP A 242 24.17 -38.01 42.96
C ASP A 242 23.32 -37.87 41.68
N GLU A 243 22.55 -38.88 41.32
CA GLU A 243 21.59 -38.83 40.22
C GLU A 243 20.48 -37.82 40.51
N ARG A 244 19.93 -37.80 41.72
CA ARG A 244 18.93 -36.81 42.14
C ARG A 244 19.46 -35.39 41.96
N GLN A 245 20.73 -35.16 42.38
CA GLN A 245 21.33 -33.85 42.27
C GLN A 245 21.57 -33.43 40.81
N ARG A 246 21.93 -34.37 39.94
CA ARG A 246 22.01 -34.14 38.47
C ARG A 246 20.65 -33.77 37.88
N TYR A 247 19.60 -34.52 38.20
CA TYR A 247 18.24 -34.22 37.67
C TYR A 247 17.75 -32.88 38.14
N LEU A 248 17.94 -32.52 39.41
CA LEU A 248 17.59 -31.18 39.91
C LEU A 248 18.38 -30.07 39.23
N ALA A 249 19.69 -30.26 38.95
CA ALA A 249 20.48 -29.30 38.21
C ALA A 249 19.99 -29.12 36.78
N LEU A 250 19.66 -30.20 36.07
CA LEU A 250 19.08 -30.15 34.71
C LEU A 250 17.70 -29.46 34.69
N MET A 251 16.87 -29.73 35.71
CA MET A 251 15.58 -29.07 35.88
C MET A 251 15.73 -27.55 36.11
N ALA A 252 16.68 -27.17 36.97
CA ALA A 252 17.00 -25.75 37.23
C ALA A 252 17.46 -25.04 35.94
N GLU A 253 18.28 -25.68 35.13
CA GLU A 253 18.73 -25.18 33.82
C GLU A 253 17.54 -24.96 32.87
N GLN A 254 16.62 -25.95 32.76
CA GLN A 254 15.45 -25.80 31.92
C GLN A 254 14.50 -24.69 32.39
N SER A 255 14.33 -24.51 33.72
CA SER A 255 13.58 -23.43 34.30
C SER A 255 14.17 -22.05 33.97
N GLN A 256 15.49 -21.90 34.13
CA GLN A 256 16.22 -20.67 33.78
C GLN A 256 16.08 -20.36 32.27
N ARG A 257 16.18 -21.39 31.44
CA ARG A 257 15.97 -21.24 30.00
C ARG A 257 14.56 -20.73 29.68
N MET A 258 13.49 -21.28 30.28
CA MET A 258 12.12 -20.79 30.10
C MET A 258 11.98 -19.35 30.56
N GLN A 259 12.56 -18.97 31.70
CA GLN A 259 12.56 -17.59 32.18
C GLN A 259 13.23 -16.64 31.17
N ALA A 260 14.37 -17.03 30.59
CA ALA A 260 15.05 -16.24 29.56
C ALA A 260 14.19 -16.04 28.31
N ILE A 261 13.49 -17.10 27.85
CA ILE A 261 12.58 -17.01 26.71
C ILE A 261 11.44 -16.03 27.02
N VAL A 262 10.81 -16.14 28.19
CA VAL A 262 9.72 -15.25 28.59
C VAL A 262 10.20 -13.80 28.71
N GLN A 263 11.39 -13.57 29.29
CA GLN A 263 11.97 -12.23 29.41
C GLN A 263 12.28 -11.60 28.05
N ASP A 264 12.85 -12.38 27.13
CA ASP A 264 13.11 -11.92 25.75
C ASP A 264 11.81 -11.59 25.01
N LEU A 265 10.74 -12.39 25.21
CA LEU A 265 9.42 -12.13 24.64
C LEU A 265 8.79 -10.84 25.17
N LEU A 266 8.86 -10.63 26.49
CA LEU A 266 8.37 -9.39 27.12
C LEU A 266 9.16 -8.17 26.63
N THR A 267 10.48 -8.29 26.54
CA THR A 267 11.35 -7.23 26.04
C THR A 267 11.02 -6.90 24.58
N LEU A 268 10.87 -7.91 23.71
CA LEU A 268 10.51 -7.71 22.31
C LEU A 268 9.13 -7.07 22.17
N SER A 269 8.14 -7.57 22.91
CA SER A 269 6.77 -7.03 22.92
C SER A 269 6.74 -5.58 23.41
N SER A 270 7.51 -5.26 24.45
CA SER A 270 7.64 -3.90 24.96
C SER A 270 8.24 -2.96 23.91
N ILE A 271 9.35 -3.38 23.25
CA ILE A 271 10.00 -2.59 22.20
C ILE A 271 9.05 -2.37 21.00
N GLU A 272 8.26 -3.36 20.60
CA GLU A 272 7.35 -3.27 19.46
C GLU A 272 6.13 -2.36 19.73
N SER A 273 5.63 -2.33 20.96
CA SER A 273 4.45 -1.58 21.35
C SER A 273 4.75 -0.18 21.92
N ALA A 274 6.01 0.10 22.28
CA ALA A 274 6.38 1.36 22.88
C ALA A 274 6.27 2.55 21.90
N PRO A 275 5.95 3.76 22.36
CA PRO A 275 6.07 4.98 21.56
C PRO A 275 7.54 5.17 21.10
N PRO A 276 7.81 6.08 20.15
CA PRO A 276 9.20 6.39 19.76
C PRO A 276 10.08 6.62 21.01
N PRO A 277 11.34 6.14 21.00
CA PRO A 277 12.20 6.26 22.17
C PRO A 277 12.39 7.73 22.53
N GLU A 278 12.25 8.04 23.83
CA GLU A 278 12.58 9.36 24.36
C GLU A 278 14.06 9.66 24.10
N ASN A 279 14.40 10.93 23.92
CA ASN A 279 15.80 11.36 23.70
C ASN A 279 16.51 11.51 25.05
N GLU A 280 16.55 10.44 25.86
CA GLU A 280 17.39 10.39 27.04
C GLU A 280 18.87 10.32 26.64
N GLN A 281 19.71 10.98 27.40
CA GLN A 281 21.16 10.86 27.23
C GLN A 281 21.64 9.57 27.89
N VAL A 282 22.20 8.67 27.11
CA VAL A 282 22.74 7.40 27.54
C VAL A 282 24.26 7.49 27.59
N ASP A 283 24.80 7.48 28.81
CA ASP A 283 26.24 7.46 29.04
C ASP A 283 26.84 6.14 28.52
N MET A 284 27.52 6.24 27.39
CA MET A 284 28.10 5.08 26.72
C MET A 284 29.30 4.49 27.46
N VAL A 285 30.03 5.29 28.21
CA VAL A 285 31.16 4.81 29.02
C VAL A 285 30.66 3.87 30.12
N SER A 286 29.67 4.32 30.89
CA SER A 286 29.04 3.50 31.95
C SER A 286 28.35 2.27 31.39
N LEU A 287 27.68 2.38 30.24
CA LEU A 287 27.03 1.25 29.59
C LEU A 287 28.03 0.21 29.11
N ILE A 288 29.12 0.61 28.48
CA ILE A 288 30.16 -0.31 27.99
C ILE A 288 30.86 -1.00 29.18
N ASP A 289 31.13 -0.28 30.26
CA ASP A 289 31.71 -0.88 31.46
C ASP A 289 30.76 -1.91 32.10
N LYS A 290 29.46 -1.66 32.11
CA LYS A 290 28.45 -2.64 32.51
C LYS A 290 28.51 -3.87 31.60
N LEU A 291 28.48 -3.68 30.28
CA LEU A 291 28.52 -4.78 29.30
C LEU A 291 29.81 -5.61 29.42
N ARG A 292 30.92 -4.97 29.72
CA ARG A 292 32.19 -5.65 30.00
C ARG A 292 32.05 -6.58 31.22
N ARG A 293 31.53 -6.06 32.35
CA ARG A 293 31.32 -6.89 33.57
C ARG A 293 30.37 -8.05 33.32
N ASP A 294 29.28 -7.82 32.59
CA ASP A 294 28.30 -8.85 32.23
C ASP A 294 28.95 -9.93 31.32
N ALA A 295 29.80 -9.52 30.38
CA ALA A 295 30.57 -10.43 29.52
C ALA A 295 31.61 -11.25 30.31
N GLU A 296 32.35 -10.63 31.23
CA GLU A 296 33.31 -11.31 32.10
C GLU A 296 32.62 -12.35 32.99
N ALA A 297 31.47 -12.00 33.57
CA ALA A 297 30.66 -12.91 34.37
C ALA A 297 30.14 -14.10 33.53
N LEU A 298 29.64 -13.85 32.34
CA LEU A 298 29.16 -14.88 31.43
C LEU A 298 30.26 -15.77 30.91
N SER A 299 31.47 -15.20 30.69
CA SER A 299 32.66 -15.90 30.23
C SER A 299 33.19 -16.87 31.32
N ALA A 300 32.97 -16.56 32.57
CA ALA A 300 33.53 -17.32 33.70
C ALA A 300 35.05 -17.62 33.54
N GLY A 301 35.80 -16.65 33.00
CA GLY A 301 37.24 -16.75 32.76
C GLY A 301 37.67 -17.59 31.55
N LYS A 302 36.73 -18.03 30.70
CA LYS A 302 37.03 -18.87 29.53
C LYS A 302 37.50 -18.09 28.31
N HIS A 303 37.28 -16.75 28.26
CA HIS A 303 37.58 -15.90 27.10
C HIS A 303 38.37 -14.66 27.51
N THR A 304 39.13 -14.11 26.57
CA THR A 304 39.76 -12.79 26.72
C THR A 304 38.77 -11.71 26.26
N ILE A 305 38.32 -10.87 27.20
CA ILE A 305 37.43 -9.75 26.88
C ILE A 305 38.29 -8.49 26.72
N VAL A 306 38.20 -7.85 25.53
CA VAL A 306 38.95 -6.62 25.21
C VAL A 306 37.96 -5.50 24.93
N VAL A 307 38.13 -4.36 25.59
CA VAL A 307 37.34 -3.17 25.34
C VAL A 307 38.23 -2.08 24.77
N ASP A 308 37.84 -1.51 23.63
CA ASP A 308 38.54 -0.45 22.92
C ASP A 308 37.56 0.74 22.72
N THR A 309 37.72 1.78 23.53
CA THR A 309 36.89 2.98 23.47
C THR A 309 37.75 4.22 23.65
N ASP A 310 37.47 5.28 22.90
CA ASP A 310 38.08 6.59 23.10
C ASP A 310 37.37 7.43 24.18
N GLY A 311 36.31 6.88 24.80
CA GLY A 311 35.57 7.48 25.89
C GLY A 311 34.76 8.74 25.52
N ARG A 312 34.53 8.96 24.23
CA ARG A 312 33.80 10.15 23.72
C ARG A 312 32.45 9.76 23.14
N GLY A 313 31.50 10.69 23.25
CA GLY A 313 30.19 10.62 22.67
C GLY A 313 29.23 9.68 23.39
N ASP A 314 28.06 10.20 23.67
CA ASP A 314 26.91 9.49 24.24
C ASP A 314 25.84 9.26 23.19
N LEU A 315 24.88 8.38 23.48
CA LEU A 315 23.73 8.13 22.63
C LEU A 315 22.48 8.84 23.18
N CYS A 316 21.64 9.33 22.29
CA CYS A 316 20.30 9.83 22.61
C CYS A 316 19.27 8.75 22.28
N GLY A 317 18.59 8.20 23.31
CA GLY A 317 17.59 7.15 23.11
C GLY A 317 17.14 6.52 24.43
N SER A 318 16.50 5.35 24.36
CA SER A 318 16.07 4.61 25.53
C SER A 318 17.24 3.78 26.08
N GLN A 319 17.65 4.07 27.30
CA GLN A 319 18.72 3.34 27.98
C GLN A 319 18.39 1.83 28.11
N LEU A 320 17.13 1.49 28.37
CA LEU A 320 16.69 0.10 28.51
C LEU A 320 16.85 -0.66 27.17
N GLU A 321 16.38 -0.07 26.08
CA GLU A 321 16.43 -0.69 24.74
C GLU A 321 17.88 -0.85 24.27
N LEU A 322 18.71 0.20 24.43
CA LEU A 322 20.11 0.16 24.04
C LEU A 322 20.91 -0.83 24.87
N THR A 323 20.68 -0.88 26.21
CA THR A 323 21.32 -1.87 27.07
C THR A 323 20.96 -3.29 26.64
N SER A 324 19.68 -3.55 26.35
CA SER A 324 19.22 -4.86 25.88
C SER A 324 19.83 -5.24 24.54
N ALA A 325 19.82 -4.30 23.57
CA ALA A 325 20.35 -4.56 22.24
C ALA A 325 21.86 -4.83 22.24
N LEU A 326 22.63 -3.91 22.81
CA LEU A 326 24.09 -4.04 22.84
C LEU A 326 24.54 -5.22 23.72
N GLY A 327 23.84 -5.47 24.84
CA GLY A 327 24.04 -6.64 25.68
C GLY A 327 23.84 -7.96 24.94
N ASN A 328 22.79 -8.07 24.10
CA ASN A 328 22.55 -9.24 23.27
C ASN A 328 23.70 -9.51 22.27
N LEU A 329 24.27 -8.45 21.68
CA LEU A 329 25.46 -8.61 20.80
C LEU A 329 26.63 -9.19 21.55
N VAL A 330 26.97 -8.64 22.72
CA VAL A 330 28.08 -9.07 23.55
C VAL A 330 27.85 -10.49 24.08
N ALA A 331 26.66 -10.81 24.58
CA ALA A 331 26.32 -12.14 25.07
C ALA A 331 26.41 -13.21 23.97
N ASN A 332 25.98 -12.88 22.74
CA ASN A 332 26.14 -13.79 21.60
C ASN A 332 27.61 -14.03 21.27
N ALA A 333 28.46 -13.01 21.27
CA ALA A 333 29.90 -13.17 21.04
C ALA A 333 30.52 -14.11 22.07
N VAL A 334 30.22 -13.94 23.36
CA VAL A 334 30.73 -14.82 24.41
C VAL A 334 30.24 -16.27 24.26
N ARG A 335 28.93 -16.45 23.93
CA ARG A 335 28.33 -17.79 23.79
C ARG A 335 28.87 -18.60 22.61
N TYR A 336 29.19 -17.93 21.50
CA TYR A 336 29.60 -18.59 20.27
C TYR A 336 31.12 -18.61 20.06
N THR A 337 31.87 -18.10 21.02
CA THR A 337 33.36 -18.19 21.07
C THR A 337 33.76 -19.40 21.89
N PRO A 338 34.62 -20.31 21.37
CA PRO A 338 35.18 -21.39 22.16
C PRO A 338 36.10 -20.87 23.28
N ALA A 339 36.29 -21.70 24.31
CA ALA A 339 37.23 -21.38 25.40
C ALA A 339 38.64 -21.07 24.87
N GLY A 340 39.26 -20.03 25.40
CA GLY A 340 40.56 -19.49 24.94
C GLY A 340 40.42 -18.43 23.82
N GLY A 341 39.22 -18.23 23.28
CA GLY A 341 38.99 -17.21 22.25
C GLY A 341 38.88 -15.79 22.81
N THR A 342 38.79 -14.82 21.92
CA THR A 342 38.76 -13.38 22.23
C THR A 342 37.43 -12.75 21.77
N VAL A 343 36.86 -11.92 22.64
CA VAL A 343 35.73 -11.05 22.33
C VAL A 343 36.18 -9.60 22.49
N ARG A 344 36.09 -8.81 21.40
CA ARG A 344 36.47 -7.42 21.38
C ARG A 344 35.21 -6.55 21.27
N VAL A 345 35.04 -5.60 22.16
CA VAL A 345 33.99 -4.58 22.12
C VAL A 345 34.65 -3.25 21.84
N SER A 346 34.17 -2.52 20.80
CA SER A 346 34.71 -1.20 20.50
C SER A 346 33.57 -0.18 20.31
N TRP A 347 33.85 1.06 20.75
CA TRP A 347 32.95 2.21 20.58
C TRP A 347 33.73 3.37 20.01
N LYS A 348 33.22 3.95 18.92
CA LYS A 348 33.79 5.15 18.31
C LYS A 348 32.67 6.08 17.92
N ALA A 349 32.74 7.34 18.41
CA ALA A 349 31.82 8.39 18.07
C ALA A 349 32.55 9.51 17.33
N THR A 350 31.88 10.08 16.31
CA THR A 350 32.35 11.18 15.48
C THR A 350 31.20 12.14 15.21
N ALA A 351 31.49 13.34 14.72
CA ALA A 351 30.45 14.30 14.30
C ALA A 351 29.51 13.75 13.18
N GLN A 352 29.89 12.66 12.50
CA GLN A 352 29.10 12.02 11.42
C GLN A 352 28.24 10.85 11.92
N GLY A 353 28.38 10.45 13.19
CA GLY A 353 27.67 9.34 13.82
C GLY A 353 28.57 8.50 14.69
N ALA A 354 28.02 7.41 15.24
CA ALA A 354 28.78 6.51 16.09
C ALA A 354 28.63 5.04 15.69
N VAL A 355 29.60 4.24 16.06
CA VAL A 355 29.61 2.80 15.77
C VAL A 355 29.99 2.02 17.02
N PHE A 356 29.09 1.11 17.43
CA PHE A 356 29.38 0.09 18.43
C PHE A 356 29.67 -1.23 17.72
N VAL A 357 30.80 -1.85 17.97
CA VAL A 357 31.23 -3.07 17.29
C VAL A 357 31.55 -4.16 18.31
N VAL A 358 31.08 -5.37 18.05
CA VAL A 358 31.48 -6.58 18.75
C VAL A 358 32.10 -7.52 17.74
N GLU A 359 33.34 -7.93 18.00
CA GLU A 359 34.09 -8.88 17.21
C GLU A 359 34.43 -10.11 18.07
N ASP A 360 34.24 -11.29 17.52
CA ASP A 360 34.56 -12.55 18.18
C ASP A 360 35.44 -13.42 17.30
N THR A 361 36.24 -14.28 17.93
CA THR A 361 37.04 -15.34 17.28
C THR A 361 36.30 -16.69 17.39
N GLY A 362 35.00 -16.65 17.27
CA GLY A 362 34.13 -17.80 17.40
C GLY A 362 34.03 -18.70 16.18
N ILE A 363 33.00 -19.52 16.16
CA ILE A 363 32.78 -20.52 15.12
C ILE A 363 32.47 -19.89 13.72
N GLY A 364 32.13 -18.59 13.70
CA GLY A 364 31.69 -17.90 12.48
C GLY A 364 30.37 -18.42 11.96
N ILE A 365 29.85 -17.75 10.89
CA ILE A 365 28.53 -17.97 10.33
C ILE A 365 28.64 -18.04 8.80
N ASP A 366 28.00 -19.04 8.19
CA ASP A 366 27.94 -19.17 6.73
C ASP A 366 27.08 -18.04 6.14
N ALA A 367 27.52 -17.50 5.01
CA ALA A 367 26.91 -16.36 4.33
C ALA A 367 25.40 -16.54 4.03
N LYS A 368 24.94 -17.76 3.76
CA LYS A 368 23.53 -18.08 3.51
C LYS A 368 22.61 -17.79 4.69
N HIS A 369 23.18 -17.76 5.93
CA HIS A 369 22.42 -17.52 7.16
C HIS A 369 22.38 -16.04 7.55
N LEU A 370 23.33 -15.20 7.09
CA LEU A 370 23.45 -13.80 7.49
C LEU A 370 22.17 -12.98 7.32
N PRO A 371 21.43 -13.06 6.19
CA PRO A 371 20.20 -12.30 5.98
C PRO A 371 19.08 -12.66 6.96
N ARG A 372 19.13 -13.87 7.52
CA ARG A 372 18.07 -14.44 8.35
C ARG A 372 18.36 -14.38 9.85
N LEU A 373 19.56 -14.02 10.26
CA LEU A 373 19.97 -14.02 11.67
C LEU A 373 19.10 -13.15 12.58
N THR A 374 18.50 -12.12 12.03
CA THR A 374 17.62 -11.20 12.77
C THR A 374 16.13 -11.62 12.71
N GLU A 375 15.79 -12.75 12.07
CA GLU A 375 14.45 -13.33 12.14
C GLU A 375 14.21 -13.91 13.55
N ARG A 376 12.98 -13.81 14.04
CA ARG A 376 12.61 -14.33 15.37
C ARG A 376 12.76 -15.85 15.40
N PHE A 377 13.37 -16.38 16.44
CA PHE A 377 13.65 -17.82 16.64
C PHE A 377 14.55 -18.46 15.59
N TYR A 378 15.19 -17.66 14.73
CA TYR A 378 16.11 -18.19 13.75
C TYR A 378 17.43 -18.63 14.42
N ARG A 379 17.89 -19.81 14.06
CA ARG A 379 19.14 -20.41 14.57
C ARG A 379 19.79 -21.20 13.44
N VAL A 380 21.11 -21.06 13.30
CA VAL A 380 21.91 -21.74 12.27
C VAL A 380 21.90 -23.24 12.50
N ASP A 381 21.99 -23.68 13.75
CA ASP A 381 22.07 -25.09 14.14
C ASP A 381 21.21 -25.34 15.39
N ARG A 382 20.10 -26.09 15.25
CA ARG A 382 19.14 -26.35 16.32
C ARG A 382 19.73 -27.26 17.44
N GLY A 383 20.74 -28.09 17.12
CA GLY A 383 21.38 -29.01 18.06
C GLY A 383 22.40 -28.30 18.99
N ARG A 384 23.48 -27.79 18.40
CA ARG A 384 24.57 -27.11 19.14
C ARG A 384 24.15 -25.87 19.87
N SER A 385 23.17 -25.14 19.32
CA SER A 385 22.69 -23.92 19.99
C SER A 385 21.75 -24.19 21.16
N ARG A 386 21.20 -25.42 21.35
CA ARG A 386 20.50 -25.78 22.60
C ARG A 386 21.44 -25.82 23.79
N ASP A 387 22.61 -26.39 23.58
CA ASP A 387 23.67 -26.49 24.63
C ASP A 387 24.26 -25.10 24.97
N ALA A 388 24.22 -24.16 24.01
CA ALA A 388 24.68 -22.78 24.23
C ALA A 388 23.60 -21.85 24.85
N GLY A 389 22.36 -22.33 25.13
CA GLY A 389 21.33 -21.59 25.86
C GLY A 389 20.70 -20.41 25.12
N GLY A 390 20.86 -20.29 23.80
CA GLY A 390 20.27 -19.19 23.01
C GLY A 390 18.79 -19.35 22.80
N THR A 391 18.01 -18.27 22.95
CA THR A 391 16.55 -18.21 22.71
C THR A 391 16.18 -18.05 21.24
N GLY A 392 17.10 -17.54 20.39
CA GLY A 392 16.84 -17.14 19.02
C GLY A 392 16.07 -15.81 18.89
N LEU A 393 15.87 -15.09 20.00
CA LEU A 393 15.19 -13.79 20.02
C LEU A 393 16.17 -12.62 20.15
N GLY A 394 17.38 -12.84 20.68
CA GLY A 394 18.33 -11.77 20.98
C GLY A 394 18.65 -10.86 19.78
N LEU A 395 18.95 -11.42 18.59
CA LEU A 395 19.24 -10.61 17.40
C LEU A 395 17.99 -9.95 16.81
N ALA A 396 16.79 -10.50 17.01
CA ALA A 396 15.54 -9.82 16.70
C ALA A 396 15.34 -8.60 17.60
N ILE A 397 15.61 -8.72 18.92
CA ILE A 397 15.58 -7.60 19.87
C ILE A 397 16.59 -6.52 19.43
N VAL A 398 17.81 -6.90 19.06
CA VAL A 398 18.83 -5.97 18.52
C VAL A 398 18.29 -5.19 17.34
N LYS A 399 17.76 -5.89 16.33
CA LYS A 399 17.23 -5.26 15.13
C LYS A 399 16.09 -4.28 15.42
N HIS A 400 15.12 -4.67 16.25
CA HIS A 400 13.99 -3.81 16.60
C HIS A 400 14.44 -2.58 17.38
N ALA A 401 15.30 -2.74 18.39
CA ALA A 401 15.82 -1.62 19.17
C ALA A 401 16.66 -0.65 18.30
N LEU A 402 17.56 -1.17 17.46
CA LEU A 402 18.35 -0.33 16.56
C LEU A 402 17.50 0.43 15.56
N ASN A 403 16.50 -0.24 14.94
CA ASN A 403 15.58 0.43 14.00
C ASN A 403 14.83 1.59 14.66
N ARG A 404 14.39 1.43 15.91
CA ARG A 404 13.72 2.49 16.67
C ARG A 404 14.64 3.69 16.93
N HIS A 405 15.94 3.41 17.08
CA HIS A 405 16.98 4.44 17.22
C HIS A 405 17.57 4.91 15.89
N GLN A 406 16.92 4.57 14.74
CA GLN A 406 17.39 4.92 13.40
C GLN A 406 18.80 4.41 13.09
N ALA A 407 19.24 3.39 13.81
CA ALA A 407 20.53 2.74 13.65
C ALA A 407 20.44 1.50 12.75
N GLN A 408 21.56 1.14 12.16
CA GLN A 408 21.69 -0.02 11.27
C GLN A 408 22.61 -1.08 11.89
N LEU A 409 22.31 -2.35 11.66
CA LEU A 409 23.15 -3.48 12.07
C LEU A 409 23.83 -4.06 10.83
N ASP A 410 25.16 -3.99 10.79
CA ASP A 410 25.99 -4.66 9.79
C ASP A 410 26.59 -5.94 10.40
N ILE A 411 26.49 -7.04 9.67
CA ILE A 411 27.01 -8.34 10.11
C ILE A 411 27.97 -8.85 9.04
N THR A 412 29.19 -9.14 9.45
CA THR A 412 30.19 -9.83 8.63
C THR A 412 30.74 -11.03 9.42
N SER A 413 30.84 -12.18 8.76
CA SER A 413 31.33 -13.40 9.43
C SER A 413 31.96 -14.34 8.42
N THR A 414 32.94 -15.10 8.91
CA THR A 414 33.62 -16.16 8.14
C THR A 414 33.66 -17.42 8.99
N PRO A 415 33.13 -18.55 8.50
CA PRO A 415 33.18 -19.81 9.22
C PRO A 415 34.59 -20.19 9.67
N GLY A 416 34.75 -20.56 10.93
CA GLY A 416 36.04 -20.95 11.55
C GLY A 416 36.97 -19.78 11.89
N VAL A 417 36.63 -18.55 11.60
CA VAL A 417 37.43 -17.34 11.90
C VAL A 417 36.77 -16.48 12.98
N GLY A 418 35.45 -16.26 12.88
CA GLY A 418 34.68 -15.44 13.82
C GLY A 418 33.67 -14.55 13.14
N SER A 419 33.06 -13.67 13.94
CA SER A 419 32.00 -12.76 13.47
C SER A 419 32.26 -11.34 13.96
N ARG A 420 31.71 -10.37 13.20
CA ARG A 420 31.73 -8.95 13.51
C ARG A 420 30.33 -8.39 13.35
N PHE A 421 29.79 -7.84 14.44
CA PHE A 421 28.50 -7.17 14.50
C PHE A 421 28.73 -5.69 14.76
N ALA A 422 28.27 -4.80 13.87
CA ALA A 422 28.46 -3.37 13.96
C ALA A 422 27.09 -2.64 13.97
N ALA A 423 26.76 -2.01 15.09
CA ALA A 423 25.61 -1.13 15.21
C ALA A 423 26.03 0.31 14.88
N ARG A 424 25.50 0.85 13.78
CA ARG A 424 25.79 2.21 13.29
C ARG A 424 24.68 3.17 13.66
N PHE A 425 24.99 4.20 14.41
CA PHE A 425 24.06 5.24 14.84
C PHE A 425 24.29 6.52 14.02
N PRO A 426 23.21 7.18 13.52
CA PRO A 426 23.32 8.43 12.79
C PRO A 426 23.75 9.58 13.73
N ALA A 427 24.32 10.65 13.17
CA ALA A 427 24.75 11.82 13.93
C ALA A 427 23.64 12.42 14.81
N ALA A 428 22.39 12.35 14.36
CA ALA A 428 21.23 12.83 15.13
C ALA A 428 20.97 12.09 16.46
N ARG A 429 21.61 10.92 16.66
CA ARG A 429 21.51 10.11 17.86
C ARG A 429 22.77 10.15 18.73
N VAL A 430 23.73 11.00 18.38
CA VAL A 430 25.02 11.10 19.09
C VAL A 430 25.11 12.48 19.71
N SER A 431 25.56 12.54 20.98
CA SER A 431 25.80 13.77 21.72
C SER A 431 27.18 13.74 22.38
N GLY A 432 27.76 14.90 22.69
CA GLY A 432 29.03 14.98 23.43
C GLY A 432 30.28 14.62 22.60
N VAL A 433 30.25 14.79 21.29
CA VAL A 433 31.42 14.56 20.40
C VAL A 433 32.16 15.85 20.13
#